data_5f0848fcd0a7bad9b3ea23b234fbb795
#
_entry.id   5f0848fcd0a7bad9b3ea23b234fbb795
#
_cell.length_a   1.000
_cell.length_b   1.000
_cell.length_c   1.000
_cell.angle_alpha   90.00
_cell.angle_beta   90.00
_cell.angle_gamma   90.00
#
_symmetry.space_group_name_H-M   'P 1'
#
loop_
_entity.id
_entity.type
_entity.pdbx_description
1 polymer ?
#
loop_
_entity_poly.entity_id
_entity_poly.type
_entity_poly.pdbx_seq_one_letter_code
_entity_poly.pdbx_strand_id
1 'polypeptide(L)'
;MARVLSEMGRLHFPETPTILSILVLEDLVMAIYLPLIAVLIAGGGPARIVVSIAIAAVTVVVVLFVAIRYGNQLSALAAHQSDEIILLTTFGVVLLVAGAAERLQVSSAIGAFLVGIAVSGPIAEQSHRLLSPLRDFFAATFFFFFGLEIDPKSLPPVLLVALALAAATTLTKMLTGYWATRRTGLASSVRLRAGLTLVAHGEFSIVIAGLGVALEPRLGSLSAAYILIMAVLGPVTARIIR
;
A
#
# COMPACT_ATOMS: atom_id res chain seq x y z
N MET A 1 5.23 -4.00 4.27
CA MET A 1 5.02 -4.53 5.65
C MET A 1 4.90 -6.05 5.71
N ALA A 2 3.99 -6.72 5.00
CA ALA A 2 3.88 -8.19 5.01
C ALA A 2 5.23 -8.91 4.77
N ARG A 3 6.09 -8.35 3.89
CA ARG A 3 7.46 -8.83 3.67
C ARG A 3 8.32 -8.76 4.93
N VAL A 4 8.29 -7.65 5.67
CA VAL A 4 9.05 -7.50 6.93
C VAL A 4 8.62 -8.55 7.95
N LEU A 5 7.31 -8.81 8.07
CA LEU A 5 6.80 -9.87 8.95
C LEU A 5 7.27 -11.27 8.50
N SER A 6 7.29 -11.53 7.19
CA SER A 6 7.78 -12.78 6.61
C SER A 6 9.28 -12.98 6.88
N GLU A 7 10.10 -11.97 6.60
CA GLU A 7 11.55 -11.98 6.83
C GLU A 7 11.91 -12.15 8.33
N MET A 8 11.04 -11.64 9.22
CA MET A 8 11.18 -11.80 10.67
C MET A 8 10.60 -13.11 11.21
N GLY A 9 10.01 -13.97 10.36
CA GLY A 9 9.35 -15.23 10.78
C GLY A 9 8.10 -15.02 11.63
N ARG A 10 7.45 -13.84 11.55
CA ARG A 10 6.34 -13.45 12.44
C ARG A 10 4.95 -13.61 11.80
N LEU A 11 4.83 -14.29 10.68
CA LEU A 11 3.53 -14.51 10.02
C LEU A 11 2.54 -15.30 10.90
N HIS A 12 3.03 -16.13 11.80
CA HIS A 12 2.22 -16.96 12.69
C HIS A 12 1.94 -16.32 14.06
N PHE A 13 2.34 -15.08 14.27
CA PHE A 13 2.13 -14.39 15.55
C PHE A 13 0.67 -13.99 15.73
N PRO A 14 0.13 -13.98 16.96
CA PRO A 14 -1.30 -13.76 17.21
C PRO A 14 -1.80 -12.36 16.81
N GLU A 15 -0.92 -11.37 16.74
CA GLU A 15 -1.25 -10.01 16.29
C GLU A 15 -1.24 -9.86 14.75
N THR A 16 -0.61 -10.76 14.03
CA THR A 16 -0.40 -10.62 12.57
C THR A 16 -1.70 -10.51 11.77
N PRO A 17 -2.76 -11.31 12.02
CA PRO A 17 -4.02 -11.13 11.30
C PRO A 17 -4.61 -9.72 11.46
N THR A 18 -4.52 -9.14 12.66
CA THR A 18 -5.00 -7.78 12.93
C THR A 18 -4.15 -6.75 12.18
N ILE A 19 -2.82 -6.91 12.17
CA ILE A 19 -1.91 -6.03 11.43
C ILE A 19 -2.24 -6.05 9.94
N LEU A 20 -2.38 -7.24 9.35
CA LEU A 20 -2.72 -7.39 7.92
C LEU A 20 -4.09 -6.77 7.60
N SER A 21 -5.09 -6.96 8.47
CA SER A 21 -6.41 -6.35 8.30
C SER A 21 -6.34 -4.80 8.31
N ILE A 22 -5.52 -4.22 9.17
CA ILE A 22 -5.32 -2.76 9.21
C ILE A 22 -4.69 -2.29 7.91
N LEU A 23 -3.66 -2.98 7.41
CA LEU A 23 -2.99 -2.62 6.15
C LEU A 23 -3.96 -2.67 4.96
N VAL A 24 -4.78 -3.72 4.86
CA VAL A 24 -5.81 -3.83 3.81
C VAL A 24 -6.82 -2.69 3.91
N LEU A 25 -7.25 -2.32 5.13
CA LEU A 25 -8.14 -1.18 5.35
C LEU A 25 -7.50 0.15 4.94
N GLU A 26 -6.22 0.35 5.25
CA GLU A 26 -5.48 1.54 4.83
C GLU A 26 -5.40 1.64 3.30
N ASP A 27 -5.06 0.54 2.62
CA ASP A 27 -5.02 0.49 1.17
C ASP A 27 -6.39 0.79 0.54
N LEU A 28 -7.48 0.26 1.15
CA LEU A 28 -8.83 0.52 0.70
C LEU A 28 -9.24 1.99 0.88
N VAL A 29 -8.85 2.62 1.99
CA VAL A 29 -9.07 4.07 2.21
C VAL A 29 -8.28 4.88 1.19
N MET A 30 -7.03 4.50 0.90
CA MET A 30 -6.20 5.17 -0.11
C MET A 30 -6.80 5.04 -1.52
N ALA A 31 -7.53 3.96 -1.80
CA ALA A 31 -8.26 3.77 -3.05
C ALA A 31 -9.28 4.88 -3.33
N ILE A 32 -9.87 5.45 -2.30
CA ILE A 32 -10.84 6.56 -2.40
C ILE A 32 -10.11 7.91 -2.27
N TYR A 33 -9.12 7.96 -1.37
CA TYR A 33 -8.40 9.20 -1.04
C TYR A 33 -7.59 9.76 -2.21
N LEU A 34 -6.86 8.91 -2.95
CA LEU A 34 -6.01 9.36 -4.07
C LEU A 34 -6.80 10.02 -5.22
N PRO A 35 -7.91 9.43 -5.73
CA PRO A 35 -8.75 10.11 -6.72
C PRO A 35 -9.34 11.42 -6.20
N LEU A 36 -9.74 11.47 -4.92
CA LEU A 36 -10.24 12.69 -4.29
C LEU A 36 -9.19 13.81 -4.33
N ILE A 37 -7.97 13.53 -3.90
CA ILE A 37 -6.88 14.49 -3.92
C ILE A 37 -6.56 14.93 -5.35
N ALA A 38 -6.50 13.99 -6.30
CA ALA A 38 -6.25 14.32 -7.71
C ALA A 38 -7.29 15.32 -8.28
N VAL A 39 -8.58 15.11 -7.98
CA VAL A 39 -9.66 16.03 -8.43
C VAL A 39 -9.59 17.38 -7.73
N LEU A 40 -9.26 17.42 -6.43
CA LEU A 40 -9.09 18.68 -5.69
C LEU A 40 -7.92 19.50 -6.27
N ILE A 41 -6.80 18.86 -6.54
CA ILE A 41 -5.61 19.50 -7.14
C ILE A 41 -5.92 20.02 -8.56
N ALA A 42 -6.71 19.28 -9.35
CA ALA A 42 -7.13 19.69 -10.69
C ALA A 42 -8.14 20.85 -10.69
N GLY A 43 -8.51 21.40 -9.52
CA GLY A 43 -9.49 22.50 -9.41
C GLY A 43 -10.92 22.07 -9.72
N GLY A 44 -11.27 20.82 -9.43
CA GLY A 44 -12.61 20.28 -9.63
C GLY A 44 -13.64 20.92 -8.70
N GLY A 45 -14.75 21.41 -9.25
CA GLY A 45 -15.88 21.90 -8.46
C GLY A 45 -16.56 20.76 -7.65
N PRO A 46 -17.47 21.11 -6.71
CA PRO A 46 -18.11 20.14 -5.81
C PRO A 46 -18.76 18.96 -6.54
N ALA A 47 -19.38 19.20 -7.69
CA ALA A 47 -19.99 18.15 -8.49
C ALA A 47 -18.97 17.13 -9.02
N ARG A 48 -17.79 17.58 -9.47
CA ARG A 48 -16.70 16.68 -9.90
C ARG A 48 -16.16 15.84 -8.77
N ILE A 49 -16.03 16.41 -7.57
CA ILE A 49 -15.58 15.70 -6.37
C ILE A 49 -16.55 14.57 -6.05
N VAL A 50 -17.86 14.87 -6.00
CA VAL A 50 -18.89 13.86 -5.72
C VAL A 50 -18.88 12.73 -6.76
N VAL A 51 -18.80 13.09 -8.05
CA VAL A 51 -18.74 12.10 -9.14
C VAL A 51 -17.49 11.24 -9.05
N SER A 52 -16.32 11.81 -8.78
CA SER A 52 -15.06 11.05 -8.64
C SER A 52 -15.10 10.08 -7.45
N ILE A 53 -15.61 10.51 -6.31
CA ILE A 53 -15.78 9.65 -5.13
C ILE A 53 -16.79 8.53 -5.47
N ALA A 54 -17.89 8.85 -6.13
CA ALA A 54 -18.89 7.85 -6.50
C ALA A 54 -18.30 6.80 -7.47
N ILE A 55 -17.56 7.23 -8.49
CA ILE A 55 -16.90 6.32 -9.44
C ILE A 55 -15.87 5.43 -8.69
N ALA A 56 -15.03 6.01 -7.84
CA ALA A 56 -14.05 5.25 -7.08
C ALA A 56 -14.74 4.22 -6.15
N ALA A 57 -15.75 4.62 -5.41
CA ALA A 57 -16.52 3.75 -4.52
C ALA A 57 -17.22 2.61 -5.30
N VAL A 58 -17.89 2.95 -6.41
CA VAL A 58 -18.56 1.96 -7.27
C VAL A 58 -17.53 0.98 -7.85
N THR A 59 -16.38 1.47 -8.33
CA THR A 59 -15.31 0.61 -8.85
C THR A 59 -14.82 -0.37 -7.79
N VAL A 60 -14.54 0.11 -6.58
CA VAL A 60 -14.14 -0.75 -5.45
C VAL A 60 -15.20 -1.80 -5.15
N VAL A 61 -16.47 -1.40 -5.03
CA VAL A 61 -17.59 -2.30 -4.75
C VAL A 61 -17.74 -3.35 -5.86
N VAL A 62 -17.70 -2.93 -7.13
CA VAL A 62 -17.85 -3.84 -8.27
C VAL A 62 -16.71 -4.86 -8.29
N VAL A 63 -15.47 -4.42 -8.11
CA VAL A 63 -14.32 -5.33 -8.14
C VAL A 63 -14.33 -6.28 -6.95
N LEU A 64 -14.68 -5.80 -5.74
CA LEU A 64 -14.86 -6.67 -4.58
C LEU A 64 -15.98 -7.67 -4.78
N PHE A 65 -17.10 -7.25 -5.36
CA PHE A 65 -18.21 -8.15 -5.71
C PHE A 65 -17.77 -9.23 -6.70
N VAL A 66 -17.08 -8.84 -7.77
CA VAL A 66 -16.52 -9.77 -8.77
C VAL A 66 -15.51 -10.72 -8.11
N ALA A 67 -14.63 -10.20 -7.24
CA ALA A 67 -13.65 -10.98 -6.50
C ALA A 67 -14.33 -12.06 -5.63
N ILE A 68 -15.32 -11.68 -4.83
CA ILE A 68 -16.02 -12.60 -3.92
C ILE A 68 -16.87 -13.61 -4.71
N ARG A 69 -17.53 -13.15 -5.78
CA ARG A 69 -18.49 -13.99 -6.52
C ARG A 69 -17.82 -14.93 -7.52
N TYR A 70 -16.75 -14.49 -8.16
CA TYR A 70 -16.09 -15.17 -9.27
C TYR A 70 -14.62 -15.53 -9.01
N GLY A 71 -14.07 -15.20 -7.84
CA GLY A 71 -12.65 -15.43 -7.50
C GLY A 71 -12.21 -16.89 -7.68
N ASN A 72 -13.04 -17.85 -7.25
CA ASN A 72 -12.76 -19.27 -7.44
C ASN A 72 -12.76 -19.69 -8.92
N GLN A 73 -13.64 -19.10 -9.74
CA GLN A 73 -13.72 -19.40 -11.19
C GLN A 73 -12.54 -18.76 -11.94
N LEU A 74 -12.17 -17.52 -11.58
CA LEU A 74 -10.98 -16.83 -12.09
C LEU A 74 -9.71 -17.60 -11.72
N SER A 75 -9.63 -18.08 -10.49
CA SER A 75 -8.54 -18.93 -10.04
C SER A 75 -8.48 -20.25 -10.81
N ALA A 76 -9.62 -20.89 -11.10
CA ALA A 76 -9.68 -22.12 -11.89
C ALA A 76 -9.23 -21.92 -13.35
N LEU A 77 -9.52 -20.77 -13.95
CA LEU A 77 -9.03 -20.39 -15.29
C LEU A 77 -7.51 -20.21 -15.34
N ALA A 78 -6.92 -19.72 -14.26
CA ALA A 78 -5.47 -19.58 -14.12
C ALA A 78 -4.80 -20.89 -13.64
N ALA A 79 -5.57 -21.92 -13.24
CA ALA A 79 -5.07 -23.19 -12.74
C ALA A 79 -4.46 -24.03 -13.86
N HIS A 80 -3.21 -23.80 -14.15
CA HIS A 80 -2.41 -24.60 -15.05
C HIS A 80 -1.23 -25.23 -14.30
N GLN A 81 -0.71 -26.34 -14.85
CA GLN A 81 0.49 -26.99 -14.30
C GLN A 81 1.78 -26.21 -14.58
N SER A 82 1.75 -25.25 -15.54
CA SER A 82 2.91 -24.46 -15.94
C SER A 82 2.95 -23.13 -15.17
N ASP A 83 4.04 -22.89 -14.46
CA ASP A 83 4.34 -21.63 -13.77
C ASP A 83 4.32 -20.42 -14.73
N GLU A 84 4.73 -20.61 -15.99
CA GLU A 84 4.75 -19.56 -17.02
C GLU A 84 3.33 -19.09 -17.36
N ILE A 85 2.40 -20.03 -17.54
CA ILE A 85 1.01 -19.71 -17.88
C ILE A 85 0.35 -18.97 -16.69
N ILE A 86 0.59 -19.43 -15.47
CA ILE A 86 0.06 -18.78 -14.26
C ILE A 86 0.61 -17.36 -14.13
N LEU A 87 1.93 -17.20 -14.32
CA LEU A 87 2.58 -15.88 -14.27
C LEU A 87 2.00 -14.93 -15.31
N LEU A 88 1.97 -15.34 -16.58
CA LEU A 88 1.52 -14.50 -17.69
C LEU A 88 0.02 -14.17 -17.57
N THR A 89 -0.80 -15.14 -17.19
CA THR A 89 -2.25 -14.92 -17.02
C THR A 89 -2.51 -13.97 -15.86
N THR A 90 -1.91 -14.22 -14.69
CA THR A 90 -2.13 -13.37 -13.51
C THR A 90 -1.60 -11.95 -13.77
N PHE A 91 -0.40 -11.82 -14.33
CA PHE A 91 0.18 -10.53 -14.66
C PHE A 91 -0.63 -9.79 -15.73
N GLY A 92 -1.08 -10.51 -16.78
CA GLY A 92 -1.95 -9.95 -17.81
C GLY A 92 -3.28 -9.43 -17.27
N VAL A 93 -3.94 -10.17 -16.36
CA VAL A 93 -5.16 -9.74 -15.70
C VAL A 93 -4.90 -8.50 -14.83
N VAL A 94 -3.80 -8.48 -14.08
CA VAL A 94 -3.40 -7.31 -13.28
C VAL A 94 -3.24 -6.08 -14.16
N LEU A 95 -2.50 -6.18 -15.27
CA LEU A 95 -2.31 -5.06 -16.20
C LEU A 95 -3.61 -4.60 -16.87
N LEU A 96 -4.46 -5.54 -17.24
CA LEU A 96 -5.75 -5.23 -17.88
C LEU A 96 -6.66 -4.47 -16.92
N VAL A 97 -6.81 -4.96 -15.68
CA VAL A 97 -7.67 -4.32 -14.68
C VAL A 97 -7.07 -2.99 -14.21
N ALA A 98 -5.75 -2.90 -14.05
CA ALA A 98 -5.07 -1.65 -13.74
C ALA A 98 -5.28 -0.60 -14.83
N GLY A 99 -5.13 -0.97 -16.11
CA GLY A 99 -5.37 -0.08 -17.24
C GLY A 99 -6.85 0.32 -17.39
N ALA A 100 -7.78 -0.59 -17.10
CA ALA A 100 -9.20 -0.27 -17.09
C ALA A 100 -9.56 0.69 -15.95
N ALA A 101 -9.00 0.50 -14.75
CA ALA A 101 -9.16 1.40 -13.62
C ALA A 101 -8.68 2.82 -13.94
N GLU A 102 -7.53 2.95 -14.58
CA GLU A 102 -6.96 4.24 -14.99
C GLU A 102 -7.86 4.96 -16.00
N ARG A 103 -8.46 4.24 -16.96
CA ARG A 103 -9.44 4.81 -17.88
C ARG A 103 -10.71 5.31 -17.17
N LEU A 104 -11.06 4.71 -16.05
CA LEU A 104 -12.18 5.13 -15.20
C LEU A 104 -11.78 6.24 -14.20
N GLN A 105 -10.59 6.83 -14.38
CA GLN A 105 -10.02 7.84 -13.46
C GLN A 105 -9.79 7.31 -12.03
N VAL A 106 -9.66 6.00 -11.88
CA VAL A 106 -9.25 5.32 -10.65
C VAL A 106 -7.77 4.96 -10.79
N SER A 107 -7.02 5.02 -9.70
CA SER A 107 -5.59 4.66 -9.73
C SER A 107 -5.38 3.23 -10.22
N SER A 108 -4.45 3.04 -11.16
CA SER A 108 -4.05 1.72 -11.67
C SER A 108 -3.54 0.79 -10.54
N ALA A 109 -2.89 1.37 -9.52
CA ALA A 109 -2.45 0.62 -8.34
C ALA A 109 -3.62 -0.01 -7.59
N ILE A 110 -4.77 0.68 -7.52
CA ILE A 110 -5.99 0.14 -6.91
C ILE A 110 -6.54 -1.01 -7.74
N GLY A 111 -6.60 -0.87 -9.06
CA GLY A 111 -7.01 -1.95 -9.96
C GLY A 111 -6.15 -3.21 -9.75
N ALA A 112 -4.84 -3.06 -9.70
CA ALA A 112 -3.91 -4.16 -9.44
C ALA A 112 -4.11 -4.78 -8.05
N PHE A 113 -4.30 -3.98 -7.01
CA PHE A 113 -4.54 -4.43 -5.65
C PHE A 113 -5.84 -5.25 -5.54
N LEU A 114 -6.92 -4.79 -6.18
CA LEU A 114 -8.20 -5.49 -6.17
C LEU A 114 -8.12 -6.86 -6.86
N VAL A 115 -7.33 -6.99 -7.93
CA VAL A 115 -7.02 -8.29 -8.55
C VAL A 115 -6.32 -9.20 -7.55
N GLY A 116 -5.35 -8.66 -6.79
CA GLY A 116 -4.64 -9.41 -5.76
C GLY A 116 -5.57 -9.99 -4.68
N ILE A 117 -6.61 -9.22 -4.28
CA ILE A 117 -7.65 -9.70 -3.36
C ILE A 117 -8.56 -10.75 -4.02
N ALA A 118 -8.83 -10.59 -5.33
CA ALA A 118 -9.72 -11.49 -6.08
C ALA A 118 -9.13 -12.89 -6.28
N VAL A 119 -7.81 -12.97 -6.43
CA VAL A 119 -7.11 -14.26 -6.58
C VAL A 119 -7.09 -14.98 -5.24
N SER A 120 -7.66 -16.20 -5.20
CA SER A 120 -7.83 -16.98 -3.97
C SER A 120 -7.41 -18.43 -4.16
N GLY A 121 -7.32 -19.17 -3.04
CA GLY A 121 -6.98 -20.60 -3.05
C GLY A 121 -5.52 -20.89 -3.41
N PRO A 122 -5.18 -22.13 -3.85
CA PRO A 122 -3.80 -22.56 -4.12
C PRO A 122 -3.07 -21.71 -5.15
N ILE A 123 -3.80 -21.15 -6.12
CA ILE A 123 -3.25 -20.27 -7.15
C ILE A 123 -2.78 -18.94 -6.59
N ALA A 124 -3.43 -18.43 -5.55
CA ALA A 124 -2.99 -17.20 -4.90
C ALA A 124 -1.55 -17.35 -4.38
N GLU A 125 -1.25 -18.48 -3.72
CA GLU A 125 0.08 -18.75 -3.19
C GLU A 125 1.12 -18.91 -4.32
N GLN A 126 0.76 -19.65 -5.38
CA GLN A 126 1.63 -19.85 -6.54
C GLN A 126 1.87 -18.54 -7.30
N SER A 127 0.81 -17.77 -7.59
CA SER A 127 0.92 -16.44 -8.22
C SER A 127 1.75 -15.48 -7.36
N HIS A 128 1.55 -15.46 -6.04
CA HIS A 128 2.35 -14.66 -5.13
C HIS A 128 3.84 -15.03 -5.20
N ARG A 129 4.16 -16.32 -5.22
CA ARG A 129 5.55 -16.80 -5.34
C ARG A 129 6.19 -16.36 -6.66
N LEU A 130 5.45 -16.47 -7.77
CA LEU A 130 5.94 -16.12 -9.11
C LEU A 130 6.05 -14.61 -9.34
N LEU A 131 5.10 -13.82 -8.78
CA LEU A 131 5.09 -12.36 -8.94
C LEU A 131 6.02 -11.64 -7.95
N SER A 132 6.37 -12.27 -6.82
CA SER A 132 7.22 -11.62 -5.81
C SER A 132 8.57 -11.13 -6.34
N PRO A 133 9.33 -11.89 -7.17
CA PRO A 133 10.59 -11.40 -7.74
C PRO A 133 10.40 -10.19 -8.65
N LEU A 134 9.32 -10.16 -9.44
CA LEU A 134 8.98 -9.02 -10.30
C LEU A 134 8.65 -7.78 -9.47
N ARG A 135 7.81 -7.95 -8.43
CA ARG A 135 7.50 -6.86 -7.49
C ARG A 135 8.77 -6.30 -6.86
N ASP A 136 9.67 -7.16 -6.41
CA ASP A 136 10.91 -6.75 -5.75
C ASP A 136 11.85 -6.04 -6.71
N PHE A 137 11.93 -6.49 -7.96
CA PHE A 137 12.69 -5.85 -9.02
C PHE A 137 12.13 -4.45 -9.34
N PHE A 138 10.82 -4.33 -9.56
CA PHE A 138 10.20 -3.04 -9.85
C PHE A 138 10.27 -2.08 -8.65
N ALA A 139 10.09 -2.59 -7.44
CA ALA A 139 10.25 -1.77 -6.23
C ALA A 139 11.69 -1.25 -6.08
N ALA A 140 12.69 -2.11 -6.26
CA ALA A 140 14.09 -1.70 -6.20
C ALA A 140 14.43 -0.65 -7.28
N THR A 141 13.95 -0.88 -8.52
CA THR A 141 14.12 0.04 -9.65
C THR A 141 13.47 1.39 -9.35
N PHE A 142 12.23 1.39 -8.84
CA PHE A 142 11.51 2.60 -8.47
C PHE A 142 12.27 3.39 -7.39
N PHE A 143 12.68 2.75 -6.30
CA PHE A 143 13.40 3.44 -5.23
C PHE A 143 14.79 3.92 -5.67
N PHE A 144 15.45 3.20 -6.59
CA PHE A 144 16.72 3.62 -7.16
C PHE A 144 16.56 4.92 -7.96
N PHE A 145 15.62 4.96 -8.92
CA PHE A 145 15.38 6.18 -9.70
C PHE A 145 14.83 7.32 -8.85
N PHE A 146 13.93 7.03 -7.93
CA PHE A 146 13.46 8.02 -6.97
C PHE A 146 14.60 8.63 -6.15
N GLY A 147 15.56 7.80 -5.70
CA GLY A 147 16.74 8.27 -4.99
C GLY A 147 17.64 9.17 -5.84
N LEU A 148 17.76 8.90 -7.14
CA LEU A 148 18.53 9.74 -8.07
C LEU A 148 17.87 11.10 -8.33
N GLU A 149 16.55 11.20 -8.26
CA GLU A 149 15.82 12.47 -8.45
C GLU A 149 15.92 13.41 -7.24
N ILE A 150 16.31 12.88 -6.07
CA ILE A 150 16.42 13.70 -4.86
C ILE A 150 17.68 14.56 -4.91
N ASP A 151 17.51 15.88 -4.91
CA ASP A 151 18.63 16.80 -4.66
C ASP A 151 18.95 16.82 -3.16
N PRO A 152 20.13 16.34 -2.72
CA PRO A 152 20.51 16.35 -1.31
C PRO A 152 20.50 17.76 -0.67
N LYS A 153 20.69 18.81 -1.45
CA LYS A 153 20.68 20.20 -0.97
C LYS A 153 19.28 20.68 -0.61
N SER A 154 18.23 20.04 -1.17
CA SER A 154 16.84 20.37 -0.88
C SER A 154 16.31 19.75 0.41
N LEU A 155 17.03 18.78 1.01
CA LEU A 155 16.60 18.05 2.20
C LEU A 155 16.73 18.87 3.52
N PRO A 156 17.84 19.60 3.79
CA PRO A 156 18.02 20.28 5.08
C PRO A 156 16.87 21.24 5.44
N PRO A 157 16.33 22.07 4.52
CA PRO A 157 15.24 23.01 4.85
C PRO A 157 13.94 22.32 5.29
N VAL A 158 13.69 21.09 4.86
CA VAL A 158 12.47 20.34 5.14
C VAL A 158 12.63 19.28 6.23
N LEU A 159 13.87 19.04 6.69
CA LEU A 159 14.22 17.96 7.60
C LEU A 159 13.46 18.03 8.93
N LEU A 160 13.32 19.23 9.51
CA LEU A 160 12.59 19.40 10.78
C LEU A 160 11.12 19.03 10.64
N VAL A 161 10.49 19.46 9.54
CA VAL A 161 9.09 19.12 9.24
C VAL A 161 8.96 17.63 8.96
N ALA A 162 9.87 17.04 8.21
CA ALA A 162 9.90 15.61 7.93
C ALA A 162 10.04 14.77 9.22
N LEU A 163 10.91 15.18 10.15
CA LEU A 163 11.07 14.55 11.46
C LEU A 163 9.80 14.66 12.30
N ALA A 164 9.17 15.84 12.34
CA ALA A 164 7.91 16.03 13.06
C ALA A 164 6.79 15.14 12.50
N LEU A 165 6.67 15.05 11.16
CA LEU A 165 5.72 14.16 10.49
C LEU A 165 6.03 12.69 10.78
N ALA A 166 7.30 12.27 10.72
CA ALA A 166 7.71 10.91 11.03
C ALA A 166 7.40 10.54 12.48
N ALA A 167 7.64 11.44 13.43
CA ALA A 167 7.31 11.25 14.83
C ALA A 167 5.79 11.14 15.04
N ALA A 168 5.01 12.04 14.45
CA ALA A 168 3.55 12.02 14.51
C ALA A 168 2.97 10.72 13.89
N THR A 169 3.49 10.33 12.73
CA THR A 169 3.06 9.08 12.07
C THR A 169 3.44 7.86 12.91
N THR A 170 4.65 7.81 13.43
CA THR A 170 5.11 6.72 14.31
C THR A 170 4.17 6.59 15.52
N LEU A 171 3.87 7.70 16.19
CA LEU A 171 2.99 7.71 17.35
C LEU A 171 1.57 7.27 17.00
N THR A 172 0.98 7.81 15.94
CA THR A 172 -0.38 7.44 15.51
C THR A 172 -0.48 5.98 15.11
N LYS A 173 0.52 5.44 14.39
CA LYS A 173 0.58 4.02 14.02
C LYS A 173 0.74 3.11 15.24
N MET A 174 1.60 3.48 16.19
CA MET A 174 1.73 2.75 17.45
C MET A 174 0.41 2.70 18.21
N LEU A 175 -0.28 3.83 18.33
CA LEU A 175 -1.58 3.92 19.00
C LEU A 175 -2.64 3.09 18.25
N THR A 176 -2.68 3.16 16.92
CA THR A 176 -3.63 2.38 16.09
C THR A 176 -3.44 0.88 16.31
N GLY A 177 -2.21 0.37 16.18
CA GLY A 177 -1.93 -1.05 16.38
C GLY A 177 -2.19 -1.51 17.82
N TYR A 178 -1.81 -0.70 18.80
CA TYR A 178 -2.08 -0.98 20.22
C TYR A 178 -3.58 -1.03 20.52
N TRP A 179 -4.37 -0.13 19.95
CA TRP A 179 -5.81 -0.06 20.14
C TRP A 179 -6.57 -1.16 19.39
N ALA A 180 -6.22 -1.38 18.14
CA ALA A 180 -6.86 -2.40 17.31
C ALA A 180 -6.72 -3.81 17.91
N THR A 181 -5.56 -4.12 18.46
CA THR A 181 -5.30 -5.40 19.14
C THR A 181 -5.84 -5.47 20.58
N ARG A 182 -6.45 -4.38 21.11
CA ARG A 182 -7.03 -4.39 22.46
C ARG A 182 -8.18 -5.39 22.59
N ARG A 183 -8.99 -5.55 21.55
CA ARG A 183 -10.18 -6.43 21.56
C ARG A 183 -9.83 -7.91 21.44
N THR A 184 -8.59 -8.25 21.07
CA THR A 184 -8.15 -9.65 20.92
C THR A 184 -7.70 -10.30 22.22
N GLY A 185 -7.74 -9.59 23.36
CA GLY A 185 -7.31 -10.10 24.67
C GLY A 185 -5.81 -10.30 24.83
N LEU A 186 -4.98 -9.84 23.89
CA LEU A 186 -3.54 -10.00 23.88
C LEU A 186 -2.86 -9.13 24.98
N ALA A 187 -1.73 -9.62 25.49
CA ALA A 187 -0.92 -8.90 26.47
C ALA A 187 -0.42 -7.54 25.94
N SER A 188 -0.20 -6.57 26.83
CA SER A 188 0.21 -5.21 26.44
C SER A 188 1.50 -5.15 25.65
N SER A 189 2.45 -6.07 25.89
CA SER A 189 3.69 -6.19 25.12
C SER A 189 3.43 -6.59 23.66
N VAL A 190 2.52 -7.54 23.43
CA VAL A 190 2.10 -7.98 22.10
C VAL A 190 1.37 -6.85 21.35
N ARG A 191 0.53 -6.11 22.05
CA ARG A 191 -0.19 -4.95 21.51
C ARG A 191 0.78 -3.84 21.11
N LEU A 192 1.80 -3.58 21.93
CA LEU A 192 2.86 -2.61 21.61
C LEU A 192 3.66 -3.06 20.39
N ARG A 193 3.99 -4.36 20.31
CA ARG A 193 4.67 -4.96 19.15
C ARG A 193 3.86 -4.79 17.86
N ALA A 194 2.54 -5.01 17.91
CA ALA A 194 1.66 -4.76 16.78
C ALA A 194 1.72 -3.31 16.30
N GLY A 195 1.69 -2.34 17.22
CA GLY A 195 1.81 -0.93 16.91
C GLY A 195 3.15 -0.55 16.29
N LEU A 196 4.26 -1.03 16.86
CA LEU A 196 5.60 -0.79 16.32
C LEU A 196 5.80 -1.43 14.93
N THR A 197 5.17 -2.57 14.69
CA THR A 197 5.21 -3.21 13.38
C THR A 197 4.51 -2.37 12.31
N LEU A 198 3.41 -1.70 12.62
CA LEU A 198 2.68 -0.83 11.67
C LEU A 198 3.45 0.44 11.26
N VAL A 199 4.53 0.79 11.95
CA VAL A 199 5.34 1.98 11.65
C VAL A 199 6.06 1.85 10.29
N ALA A 200 6.44 0.63 9.88
CA ALA A 200 7.15 0.41 8.62
C ALA A 200 6.20 0.55 7.42
N HIS A 201 6.03 1.77 6.93
CA HIS A 201 5.31 2.09 5.70
C HIS A 201 5.74 3.47 5.17
N GLY A 202 5.28 3.88 4.00
CA GLY A 202 5.64 5.18 3.41
C GLY A 202 5.44 5.24 1.89
N GLU A 203 5.03 4.14 1.28
CA GLU A 203 4.92 3.99 -0.17
C GLU A 203 3.94 5.01 -0.77
N PHE A 204 2.78 5.23 -0.15
CA PHE A 204 1.78 6.18 -0.64
C PHE A 204 2.19 7.65 -0.50
N SER A 205 3.12 7.97 0.39
CA SER A 205 3.60 9.36 0.56
C SER A 205 4.26 9.89 -0.72
N ILE A 206 4.94 9.02 -1.49
CA ILE A 206 5.52 9.39 -2.80
C ILE A 206 4.42 9.69 -3.80
N VAL A 207 3.38 8.87 -3.84
CA VAL A 207 2.26 9.03 -4.78
C VAL A 207 1.52 10.34 -4.49
N ILE A 208 1.23 10.63 -3.22
CA ILE A 208 0.57 11.87 -2.79
C ILE A 208 1.45 13.08 -3.13
N ALA A 209 2.75 12.99 -2.85
CA ALA A 209 3.68 14.07 -3.19
C ALA A 209 3.74 14.29 -4.69
N GLY A 210 3.82 13.24 -5.49
CA GLY A 210 3.83 13.34 -6.95
C GLY A 210 2.61 14.07 -7.51
N LEU A 211 1.42 13.88 -6.90
CA LEU A 211 0.23 14.64 -7.26
C LEU A 211 0.34 16.13 -6.89
N GLY A 212 0.98 16.45 -5.78
CA GLY A 212 1.05 17.81 -5.23
C GLY A 212 2.26 18.64 -5.68
N VAL A 213 3.32 18.03 -6.23
CA VAL A 213 4.58 18.70 -6.58
C VAL A 213 4.38 19.85 -7.57
N ALA A 214 3.41 19.73 -8.48
CA ALA A 214 3.10 20.79 -9.44
C ALA A 214 2.56 22.08 -8.78
N LEU A 215 1.93 21.95 -7.60
CA LEU A 215 1.40 23.07 -6.82
C LEU A 215 2.42 23.60 -5.79
N GLU A 216 3.13 22.70 -5.15
CA GLU A 216 4.14 23.01 -4.13
C GLU A 216 5.37 22.11 -4.32
N PRO A 217 6.43 22.61 -5.00
CA PRO A 217 7.63 21.82 -5.29
C PRO A 217 8.34 21.25 -4.04
N ARG A 218 8.18 21.89 -2.88
CA ARG A 218 8.75 21.41 -1.62
C ARG A 218 8.18 20.07 -1.15
N LEU A 219 7.00 19.69 -1.65
CA LEU A 219 6.41 18.38 -1.31
C LEU A 219 7.28 17.22 -1.79
N GLY A 220 7.98 17.35 -2.91
CA GLY A 220 8.93 16.33 -3.38
C GLY A 220 10.05 16.08 -2.38
N SER A 221 10.75 17.16 -1.98
CA SER A 221 11.86 17.08 -1.00
C SER A 221 11.37 16.64 0.39
N LEU A 222 10.21 17.14 0.83
CA LEU A 222 9.60 16.77 2.11
C LEU A 222 9.26 15.28 2.15
N SER A 223 8.63 14.75 1.10
CA SER A 223 8.28 13.33 1.00
C SER A 223 9.53 12.46 0.92
N ALA A 224 10.55 12.90 0.18
CA ALA A 224 11.82 12.21 0.10
C ALA A 224 12.48 12.10 1.49
N ALA A 225 12.60 13.22 2.22
CA ALA A 225 13.12 13.22 3.58
C ALA A 225 12.32 12.33 4.52
N TYR A 226 10.98 12.43 4.48
CA TYR A 226 10.08 11.62 5.29
C TYR A 226 10.25 10.13 5.01
N ILE A 227 10.29 9.72 3.74
CA ILE A 227 10.42 8.32 3.34
C ILE A 227 11.77 7.75 3.75
N LEU A 228 12.86 8.50 3.59
CA LEU A 228 14.19 8.08 4.05
C LEU A 228 14.20 7.85 5.57
N ILE A 229 13.58 8.74 6.34
CA ILE A 229 13.44 8.58 7.80
C ILE A 229 12.62 7.32 8.11
N MET A 230 11.47 7.13 7.48
CA MET A 230 10.58 6.00 7.73
C MET A 230 11.17 4.67 7.26
N ALA A 231 11.96 4.67 6.18
CA ALA A 231 12.67 3.48 5.68
C ALA A 231 13.70 2.95 6.70
N VAL A 232 14.26 3.84 7.53
CA VAL A 232 15.16 3.45 8.62
C VAL A 232 14.36 3.13 9.89
N LEU A 233 13.44 4.01 10.30
CA LEU A 233 12.68 3.86 11.53
C LEU A 233 11.77 2.61 11.51
N GLY A 234 11.14 2.30 10.37
CA GLY A 234 10.22 1.19 10.24
C GLY A 234 10.85 -0.16 10.62
N PRO A 235 11.91 -0.62 9.94
CA PRO A 235 12.59 -1.86 10.31
C PRO A 235 13.21 -1.84 11.71
N VAL A 236 13.70 -0.69 12.16
CA VAL A 236 14.27 -0.55 13.52
C VAL A 236 13.18 -0.75 14.56
N THR A 237 12.07 -0.03 14.47
CA THR A 237 10.94 -0.15 15.43
C THR A 237 10.33 -1.55 15.45
N ALA A 238 10.21 -2.19 14.27
CA ALA A 238 9.72 -3.56 14.17
C ALA A 238 10.61 -4.59 14.87
N ARG A 239 11.90 -4.30 15.07
CA ARG A 239 12.87 -5.20 15.73
C ARG A 239 13.05 -4.97 17.22
N ILE A 240 12.64 -3.81 17.75
CA ILE A 240 12.89 -3.41 19.16
C ILE A 240 12.23 -4.37 20.14
N ILE A 241 11.03 -4.88 19.84
CA ILE A 241 10.33 -5.83 20.73
C ILE A 241 10.30 -7.21 20.06
N ARG A 242 11.15 -8.08 20.57
CA ARG A 242 11.18 -9.49 20.23
C ARG A 242 10.11 -10.29 20.94
#